data_47281c2886c7f5e42d4102e5c818804c
#
_entry.id   47281c2886c7f5e42d4102e5c818804c
#
_cell.length_a   1.000
_cell.length_b   1.000
_cell.length_c   1.000
_cell.angle_alpha   90.00
_cell.angle_beta   90.00
_cell.angle_gamma   90.00
#
_symmetry.space_group_name_H-M   'P 1'
#
loop_
_entity.id
_entity.type
_entity.pdbx_description
1 polymer ?
#
loop_
_entity_poly.entity_id
_entity_poly.type
_entity_poly.pdbx_seq_one_letter_code
_entity_poly.pdbx_strand_id
1 'polypeptide(L)'
;RKPINTALVSSSRIDEVVDKLKQSIARGSQAYWVCPLIEESEVLNYTAAERRFEQLRAKLGEGVVELVHGKMSSDIKDKIMDRFVSGGTKLLVATTVIEVGVNVPSANIMVVENAEKFGLAQLHQLRGRVGRGANQSTCLLLYKEPLNISSKKRLSILRETEDGFKISEVDLNLRGSGDAIGTAQSGLPRFRLANIDMIEMLMETAHQQARYFLAKDPNLETVQGKAVKNLLWLMDQDKSIRLITVG
;
A
#
# COMPACT_ATOMS: atom_id res chain seq x y z
N ARG A 1 9.23 -18.18 12.48
CA ARG A 1 9.45 -16.75 12.26
C ARG A 1 8.97 -16.00 13.48
N LYS A 2 9.80 -15.10 14.05
CA LYS A 2 9.38 -14.27 15.16
C LYS A 2 8.42 -13.17 14.65
N PRO A 3 7.39 -12.79 15.43
CA PRO A 3 6.51 -11.70 15.07
C PRO A 3 7.28 -10.38 14.88
N ILE A 4 6.87 -9.56 13.91
CA ILE A 4 7.46 -8.26 13.64
C ILE A 4 6.78 -7.22 14.53
N ASN A 5 7.54 -6.58 15.41
CA ASN A 5 7.02 -5.50 16.24
C ASN A 5 6.69 -4.28 15.36
N THR A 6 5.42 -4.02 15.13
CA THR A 6 4.97 -2.90 14.31
C THR A 6 4.50 -1.74 15.20
N ALA A 7 5.11 -0.56 15.04
CA ALA A 7 4.78 0.63 15.81
C ALA A 7 4.41 1.80 14.90
N LEU A 8 3.38 2.56 15.33
CA LEU A 8 2.98 3.82 14.71
C LEU A 8 3.66 4.97 15.48
N VAL A 9 4.36 5.84 14.76
CA VAL A 9 5.12 6.94 15.37
C VAL A 9 4.79 8.24 14.63
N SER A 10 4.46 9.31 15.36
CA SER A 10 4.28 10.62 14.76
C SER A 10 5.61 11.11 14.14
N SER A 11 5.53 11.71 12.95
CA SER A 11 6.71 12.29 12.27
C SER A 11 7.39 13.40 13.09
N SER A 12 6.70 14.00 14.05
CA SER A 12 7.29 14.95 14.99
C SER A 12 8.38 14.33 15.87
N ARG A 13 8.38 13.00 16.03
CA ARG A 13 9.34 12.22 16.83
C ARG A 13 10.44 11.57 15.99
N ILE A 14 10.67 12.05 14.78
CA ILE A 14 11.63 11.44 13.85
C ILE A 14 13.05 11.44 14.41
N ASP A 15 13.44 12.48 15.16
CA ASP A 15 14.77 12.56 15.78
C ASP A 15 14.99 11.44 16.81
N GLU A 16 13.98 11.13 17.62
CA GLU A 16 14.04 10.00 18.57
C GLU A 16 14.19 8.66 17.82
N VAL A 17 13.53 8.51 16.68
CA VAL A 17 13.64 7.32 15.83
C VAL A 17 15.07 7.19 15.28
N VAL A 18 15.66 8.27 14.81
CA VAL A 18 17.02 8.29 14.28
C VAL A 18 18.03 7.96 15.38
N ASP A 19 17.86 8.49 16.59
CA ASP A 19 18.75 8.22 17.73
C ASP A 19 18.70 6.73 18.15
N LYS A 20 17.49 6.14 18.21
CA LYS A 20 17.32 4.70 18.49
C LYS A 20 17.87 3.85 17.34
N LEU A 21 17.71 4.28 16.10
CA LEU A 21 18.26 3.61 14.94
C LEU A 21 19.80 3.58 15.00
N LYS A 22 20.42 4.72 15.35
CA LYS A 22 21.89 4.82 15.56
C LYS A 22 22.39 3.81 16.59
N GLN A 23 21.70 3.69 17.72
CA GLN A 23 22.04 2.71 18.75
C GLN A 23 21.91 1.25 18.25
N SER A 24 20.86 0.97 17.47
CA SER A 24 20.64 -0.37 16.92
C SER A 24 21.69 -0.73 15.85
N ILE A 25 22.06 0.21 15.01
CA ILE A 25 23.13 0.06 14.01
C ILE A 25 24.47 -0.21 14.70
N ALA A 26 24.78 0.50 15.78
CA ALA A 26 25.99 0.28 16.56
C ALA A 26 26.06 -1.13 17.18
N ARG A 27 24.90 -1.77 17.40
CA ARG A 27 24.78 -3.18 17.86
C ARG A 27 24.78 -4.19 16.70
N GLY A 28 25.02 -3.76 15.47
CA GLY A 28 25.14 -4.63 14.29
C GLY A 28 23.85 -4.79 13.46
N SER A 29 22.75 -4.12 13.80
CA SER A 29 21.52 -4.15 13.00
C SER A 29 21.69 -3.44 11.67
N GLN A 30 20.96 -3.92 10.64
CA GLN A 30 20.77 -3.18 9.40
C GLN A 30 19.31 -2.76 9.28
N ALA A 31 19.09 -1.66 8.55
CA ALA A 31 17.78 -1.08 8.43
C ALA A 31 17.46 -0.63 6.99
N TYR A 32 16.17 -0.66 6.66
CA TYR A 32 15.60 0.03 5.52
C TYR A 32 14.91 1.30 5.98
N TRP A 33 15.06 2.36 5.20
CA TRP A 33 14.33 3.61 5.36
C TRP A 33 13.62 3.96 4.06
N VAL A 34 12.30 3.81 4.05
CA VAL A 34 11.49 3.97 2.83
C VAL A 34 10.84 5.34 2.80
N CYS A 35 11.13 6.09 1.74
CA CYS A 35 10.51 7.37 1.44
C CYS A 35 9.40 7.17 0.39
N PRO A 36 8.19 7.71 0.58
CA PRO A 36 7.10 7.57 -0.38
C PRO A 36 7.36 8.39 -1.64
N LEU A 37 6.80 7.93 -2.76
CA LEU A 37 6.58 8.74 -3.95
C LEU A 37 5.21 9.43 -3.80
N ILE A 38 5.19 10.68 -3.35
CA ILE A 38 3.95 11.38 -2.97
C ILE A 38 3.51 12.39 -4.03
N GLU A 39 4.49 12.96 -4.72
CA GLU A 39 4.28 14.05 -5.66
C GLU A 39 3.98 13.50 -7.06
N GLU A 40 3.14 14.20 -7.81
CA GLU A 40 2.92 13.92 -9.24
C GLU A 40 4.22 14.09 -10.05
N SER A 41 5.20 14.85 -9.51
CA SER A 41 6.53 15.04 -10.08
C SER A 41 7.52 14.03 -9.49
N GLU A 42 8.03 13.14 -10.30
CA GLU A 42 9.12 12.24 -9.94
C GLU A 42 10.36 12.99 -9.40
N VAL A 43 10.66 14.17 -9.95
CA VAL A 43 11.80 14.98 -9.55
C VAL A 43 11.71 15.39 -8.07
N LEU A 44 10.54 15.85 -7.62
CA LEU A 44 10.32 16.25 -6.22
C LEU A 44 10.43 15.05 -5.26
N ASN A 45 9.96 13.88 -5.66
CA ASN A 45 10.06 12.66 -4.88
C ASN A 45 11.52 12.23 -4.65
N TYR A 46 12.35 12.28 -5.71
CA TYR A 46 13.77 11.94 -5.59
C TYR A 46 14.51 12.96 -4.73
N THR A 47 14.24 14.26 -4.91
CA THR A 47 14.81 15.32 -4.09
C THR A 47 14.46 15.16 -2.60
N ALA A 48 13.25 14.69 -2.28
CA ALA A 48 12.86 14.41 -0.90
C ALA A 48 13.65 13.24 -0.30
N ALA A 49 13.85 12.16 -1.07
CA ALA A 49 14.64 11.01 -0.65
C ALA A 49 16.14 11.35 -0.52
N GLU A 50 16.70 12.14 -1.45
CA GLU A 50 18.07 12.64 -1.38
C GLU A 50 18.29 13.52 -0.15
N ARG A 51 17.35 14.42 0.13
CA ARG A 51 17.42 15.26 1.34
C ARG A 51 17.38 14.42 2.61
N ARG A 52 16.53 13.38 2.67
CA ARG A 52 16.49 12.48 3.80
C ARG A 52 17.79 11.69 3.94
N PHE A 53 18.34 11.21 2.85
CA PHE A 53 19.62 10.54 2.80
C PHE A 53 20.73 11.42 3.41
N GLU A 54 20.85 12.69 2.97
CA GLU A 54 21.86 13.62 3.49
C GLU A 54 21.70 13.89 5.00
N GLN A 55 20.45 14.04 5.46
CA GLN A 55 20.17 14.23 6.90
C GLN A 55 20.58 13.00 7.72
N LEU A 56 20.29 11.80 7.23
CA LEU A 56 20.65 10.55 7.90
C LEU A 56 22.16 10.32 7.85
N ARG A 57 22.81 10.60 6.73
CA ARG A 57 24.26 10.52 6.57
C ARG A 57 24.99 11.43 7.54
N ALA A 58 24.52 12.66 7.69
CA ALA A 58 25.09 13.62 8.64
C ALA A 58 24.99 13.16 10.11
N LYS A 59 23.89 12.45 10.48
CA LYS A 59 23.67 11.97 11.86
C LYS A 59 24.31 10.63 12.15
N LEU A 60 24.39 9.73 11.18
CA LEU A 60 24.85 8.35 11.36
C LEU A 60 26.29 8.12 10.92
N GLY A 61 26.84 8.97 10.08
CA GLY A 61 28.19 8.90 9.56
C GLY A 61 28.27 8.52 8.10
N GLU A 62 29.40 8.90 7.47
CA GLU A 62 29.69 8.52 6.09
C GLU A 62 29.95 7.02 5.97
N GLY A 63 29.53 6.41 4.85
CA GLY A 63 29.65 4.99 4.63
C GLY A 63 28.64 4.10 5.35
N VAL A 64 27.90 4.65 6.32
CA VAL A 64 26.85 3.92 7.05
C VAL A 64 25.54 3.89 6.26
N VAL A 65 25.25 4.95 5.53
CA VAL A 65 23.97 5.18 4.81
C VAL A 65 24.22 5.20 3.32
N GLU A 66 23.36 4.52 2.58
CA GLU A 66 23.29 4.62 1.11
C GLU A 66 21.87 4.87 0.64
N LEU A 67 21.78 5.44 -0.57
CA LEU A 67 20.51 5.77 -1.23
C LEU A 67 20.33 4.90 -2.47
N VAL A 68 19.13 4.36 -2.67
CA VAL A 68 18.72 3.69 -3.91
C VAL A 68 17.38 4.22 -4.37
N HIS A 69 17.26 4.53 -5.66
CA HIS A 69 16.00 4.97 -6.26
C HIS A 69 15.88 4.56 -7.73
N GLY A 70 14.68 4.68 -8.29
CA GLY A 70 14.32 4.19 -9.63
C GLY A 70 15.19 4.73 -10.78
N LYS A 71 15.67 5.97 -10.71
CA LYS A 71 16.49 6.62 -11.76
C LYS A 71 17.93 6.12 -11.87
N MET A 72 18.43 5.41 -10.85
CA MET A 72 19.77 4.87 -10.89
C MET A 72 19.85 3.72 -11.90
N SER A 73 21.01 3.60 -12.59
CA SER A 73 21.27 2.45 -13.45
C SER A 73 21.31 1.14 -12.65
N SER A 74 21.03 0.01 -13.32
CA SER A 74 21.08 -1.30 -12.68
C SER A 74 22.42 -1.57 -12.01
N ASP A 75 23.53 -1.27 -12.69
CA ASP A 75 24.88 -1.50 -12.19
C ASP A 75 25.18 -0.75 -10.88
N ILE A 76 24.65 0.47 -10.74
CA ILE A 76 24.78 1.26 -9.50
C ILE A 76 23.93 0.65 -8.40
N LYS A 77 22.68 0.27 -8.72
CA LYS A 77 21.78 -0.38 -7.76
C LYS A 77 22.38 -1.69 -7.25
N ASP A 78 22.92 -2.51 -8.13
CA ASP A 78 23.52 -3.79 -7.78
C ASP A 78 24.73 -3.61 -6.84
N LYS A 79 25.61 -2.67 -7.14
CA LYS A 79 26.75 -2.34 -6.26
C LYS A 79 26.33 -1.86 -4.86
N ILE A 80 25.28 -1.04 -4.78
CA ILE A 80 24.72 -0.57 -3.50
C ILE A 80 24.13 -1.75 -2.73
N MET A 81 23.37 -2.59 -3.44
CA MET A 81 22.74 -3.78 -2.83
C MET A 81 23.79 -4.77 -2.34
N ASP A 82 24.84 -5.04 -3.10
CA ASP A 82 25.93 -5.93 -2.69
C ASP A 82 26.62 -5.42 -1.42
N ARG A 83 26.87 -4.11 -1.33
CA ARG A 83 27.42 -3.50 -0.10
C ARG A 83 26.48 -3.61 1.09
N PHE A 84 25.17 -3.46 0.85
CA PHE A 84 24.18 -3.62 1.90
C PHE A 84 24.05 -5.08 2.34
N VAL A 85 24.02 -6.04 1.42
CA VAL A 85 23.95 -7.48 1.72
C VAL A 85 25.16 -7.95 2.47
N SER A 86 26.37 -7.52 2.08
CA SER A 86 27.63 -7.85 2.74
C SER A 86 27.79 -7.17 4.11
N GLY A 87 26.90 -6.27 4.47
CA GLY A 87 26.96 -5.54 5.74
C GLY A 87 27.93 -4.36 5.74
N GLY A 88 28.47 -3.97 4.60
CA GLY A 88 29.29 -2.76 4.43
C GLY A 88 28.49 -1.49 4.68
N THR A 89 27.22 -1.49 4.29
CA THR A 89 26.24 -0.43 4.57
C THR A 89 25.25 -0.89 5.63
N LYS A 90 24.85 -0.03 6.54
CA LYS A 90 23.95 -0.36 7.66
C LYS A 90 22.54 0.18 7.47
N LEU A 91 22.36 1.26 6.72
CA LEU A 91 21.08 1.87 6.44
C LEU A 91 20.91 2.08 4.93
N LEU A 92 19.87 1.51 4.37
CA LEU A 92 19.49 1.72 2.98
C LEU A 92 18.27 2.62 2.92
N VAL A 93 18.47 3.85 2.45
CA VAL A 93 17.37 4.79 2.12
C VAL A 93 16.87 4.45 0.73
N ALA A 94 15.56 4.37 0.57
CA ALA A 94 15.01 3.99 -0.72
C ALA A 94 13.66 4.66 -0.99
N THR A 95 13.35 4.90 -2.25
CA THR A 95 11.98 5.21 -2.69
C THR A 95 11.15 3.93 -2.78
N THR A 96 9.83 4.05 -2.94
CA THR A 96 8.86 2.94 -2.90
C THR A 96 9.14 1.77 -3.83
N VAL A 97 9.94 1.97 -4.86
CA VAL A 97 10.31 0.92 -5.83
C VAL A 97 11.59 0.21 -5.34
N ILE A 98 11.54 -0.32 -4.11
CA ILE A 98 12.48 -1.38 -3.80
C ILE A 98 11.82 -2.68 -4.28
N GLU A 99 12.03 -3.01 -5.53
CA GLU A 99 12.01 -4.39 -6.01
C GLU A 99 13.21 -5.13 -5.36
N VAL A 100 13.26 -5.11 -4.04
CA VAL A 100 14.31 -5.80 -3.29
C VAL A 100 13.89 -7.26 -3.22
N GLY A 101 14.12 -7.98 -4.31
CA GLY A 101 14.10 -9.43 -4.32
C GLY A 101 15.19 -10.05 -3.44
N VAL A 102 16.11 -9.23 -2.92
CA VAL A 102 17.26 -9.68 -2.13
C VAL A 102 16.86 -9.87 -0.68
N ASN A 103 17.12 -11.07 -0.17
CA ASN A 103 16.92 -11.39 1.24
C ASN A 103 18.15 -10.95 2.06
N VAL A 104 17.98 -10.01 2.98
CA VAL A 104 19.03 -9.53 3.87
C VAL A 104 18.66 -9.91 5.31
N PRO A 105 19.16 -11.07 5.83
CA PRO A 105 18.77 -11.58 7.15
C PRO A 105 19.14 -10.66 8.30
N SER A 106 20.18 -9.84 8.15
CA SER A 106 20.64 -8.83 9.12
C SER A 106 19.80 -7.56 9.13
N ALA A 107 18.98 -7.31 8.09
CA ALA A 107 18.06 -6.19 8.03
C ALA A 107 16.80 -6.51 8.86
N ASN A 108 16.82 -6.07 10.11
CA ASN A 108 15.77 -6.34 11.08
C ASN A 108 14.94 -5.10 11.45
N ILE A 109 15.24 -3.95 10.85
CA ILE A 109 14.51 -2.71 11.07
C ILE A 109 13.98 -2.16 9.74
N MET A 110 12.69 -1.85 9.70
CA MET A 110 12.02 -1.15 8.60
C MET A 110 11.46 0.16 9.12
N VAL A 111 11.82 1.27 8.51
CA VAL A 111 11.22 2.59 8.76
C VAL A 111 10.51 3.03 7.49
N VAL A 112 9.25 3.40 7.57
CA VAL A 112 8.45 3.89 6.44
C VAL A 112 7.98 5.30 6.77
N GLU A 113 8.44 6.29 5.99
CA GLU A 113 7.99 7.69 6.13
C GLU A 113 6.64 7.92 5.48
N ASN A 114 5.86 8.84 6.07
CA ASN A 114 4.52 9.20 5.61
C ASN A 114 3.69 7.94 5.27
N ALA A 115 3.67 6.99 6.19
CA ALA A 115 3.03 5.69 6.02
C ALA A 115 1.54 5.81 5.64
N GLU A 116 0.88 6.91 6.00
CA GLU A 116 -0.50 7.22 5.61
C GLU A 116 -0.70 7.39 4.10
N LYS A 117 0.38 7.59 3.33
CA LYS A 117 0.36 7.73 1.87
C LYS A 117 0.46 6.40 1.12
N PHE A 118 0.80 5.34 1.81
CA PHE A 118 0.94 4.00 1.22
C PHE A 118 -0.39 3.23 1.25
N GLY A 119 -0.58 2.38 0.24
CA GLY A 119 -1.61 1.36 0.29
C GLY A 119 -1.32 0.30 1.36
N LEU A 120 -2.38 -0.31 1.89
CA LEU A 120 -2.25 -1.31 2.96
C LEU A 120 -1.44 -2.53 2.51
N ALA A 121 -1.67 -3.00 1.28
CA ALA A 121 -0.90 -4.10 0.67
C ALA A 121 0.60 -3.75 0.54
N GLN A 122 0.93 -2.51 0.14
CA GLN A 122 2.32 -2.06 0.03
C GLN A 122 3.02 -2.06 1.39
N LEU A 123 2.37 -1.52 2.43
CA LEU A 123 2.92 -1.53 3.79
C LEU A 123 3.11 -2.95 4.31
N HIS A 124 2.18 -3.86 4.02
CA HIS A 124 2.32 -5.27 4.38
C HIS A 124 3.52 -5.92 3.68
N GLN A 125 3.72 -5.66 2.39
CA GLN A 125 4.88 -6.15 1.63
C GLN A 125 6.20 -5.59 2.17
N LEU A 126 6.26 -4.27 2.46
CA LEU A 126 7.44 -3.64 3.04
C LEU A 126 7.78 -4.24 4.41
N ARG A 127 6.79 -4.38 5.30
CA ARG A 127 6.98 -5.07 6.58
C ARG A 127 7.52 -6.48 6.41
N GLY A 128 7.04 -7.20 5.40
CA GLY A 128 7.49 -8.56 5.08
C GLY A 128 8.96 -8.67 4.62
N ARG A 129 9.62 -7.56 4.31
CA ARG A 129 11.03 -7.53 3.91
C ARG A 129 11.99 -7.69 5.09
N VAL A 130 11.55 -7.42 6.30
CA VAL A 130 12.29 -7.69 7.54
C VAL A 130 11.73 -8.93 8.25
N GLY A 131 12.39 -9.39 9.31
CA GLY A 131 11.96 -10.56 10.07
C GLY A 131 12.32 -11.90 9.42
N ARG A 132 13.35 -11.93 8.59
CA ARG A 132 13.85 -13.16 7.97
C ARG A 132 15.06 -13.77 8.68
N GLY A 133 15.63 -13.03 9.64
CA GLY A 133 16.73 -13.48 10.48
C GLY A 133 16.26 -14.04 11.83
N ALA A 134 17.23 -14.43 12.68
CA ALA A 134 16.98 -14.94 14.02
C ALA A 134 16.62 -13.84 15.04
N ASN A 135 16.96 -12.58 14.74
CA ASN A 135 16.75 -11.44 15.62
C ASN A 135 15.31 -10.93 15.56
N GLN A 136 14.87 -10.30 16.66
CA GLN A 136 13.59 -9.60 16.70
C GLN A 136 13.60 -8.47 15.67
N SER A 137 12.55 -8.35 14.89
CA SER A 137 12.42 -7.31 13.87
C SER A 137 11.37 -6.27 14.23
N THR A 138 11.61 -5.05 13.76
CA THR A 138 10.76 -3.89 14.04
C THR A 138 10.39 -3.18 12.75
N CYS A 139 9.12 -2.82 12.63
CA CYS A 139 8.59 -1.98 11.54
C CYS A 139 8.02 -0.70 12.15
N LEU A 140 8.63 0.44 11.83
CA LEU A 140 8.21 1.76 12.28
C LEU A 140 7.47 2.46 11.15
N LEU A 141 6.20 2.74 11.36
CA LEU A 141 5.35 3.47 10.42
C LEU A 141 5.26 4.92 10.90
N LEU A 142 6.03 5.81 10.28
CA LEU A 142 6.02 7.23 10.58
C LEU A 142 4.85 7.86 9.84
N TYR A 143 4.00 8.59 10.56
CA TYR A 143 2.84 9.26 9.98
C TYR A 143 2.80 10.74 10.34
N LYS A 144 2.20 11.54 9.45
CA LYS A 144 1.98 12.96 9.65
C LYS A 144 0.58 13.22 10.19
N GLU A 145 0.50 14.02 11.24
CA GLU A 145 -0.77 14.45 11.82
C GLU A 145 -1.36 15.65 11.08
N PRO A 146 -2.71 15.80 11.03
CA PRO A 146 -3.71 14.86 11.53
C PRO A 146 -3.95 13.68 10.56
N LEU A 147 -4.19 12.47 11.09
CA LEU A 147 -4.63 11.34 10.29
C LEU A 147 -6.15 11.39 10.06
N ASN A 148 -6.58 11.16 8.82
CA ASN A 148 -7.99 10.87 8.56
C ASN A 148 -8.40 9.48 9.07
N ILE A 149 -9.71 9.25 9.19
CA ILE A 149 -10.28 8.02 9.76
C ILE A 149 -9.79 6.77 9.00
N SER A 150 -9.78 6.82 7.66
CA SER A 150 -9.35 5.70 6.82
C SER A 150 -7.86 5.38 7.02
N SER A 151 -6.98 6.39 7.02
CA SER A 151 -5.55 6.20 7.27
C SER A 151 -5.27 5.66 8.67
N LYS A 152 -5.99 6.16 9.69
CA LYS A 152 -5.89 5.65 11.04
C LYS A 152 -6.25 4.15 11.11
N LYS A 153 -7.35 3.75 10.47
CA LYS A 153 -7.79 2.35 10.42
C LYS A 153 -6.78 1.47 9.68
N ARG A 154 -6.25 1.93 8.52
CA ARG A 154 -5.22 1.21 7.77
C ARG A 154 -3.95 0.97 8.57
N LEU A 155 -3.44 2.00 9.25
CA LEU A 155 -2.22 1.86 10.02
C LEU A 155 -2.44 1.02 11.29
N SER A 156 -3.63 1.11 11.93
CA SER A 156 -3.94 0.30 13.11
C SER A 156 -3.97 -1.19 12.82
N ILE A 157 -4.59 -1.64 11.71
CA ILE A 157 -4.65 -3.06 11.38
C ILE A 157 -3.26 -3.67 11.15
N LEU A 158 -2.32 -2.93 10.58
CA LEU A 158 -0.94 -3.39 10.42
C LEU A 158 -0.22 -3.57 11.76
N ARG A 159 -0.57 -2.81 12.78
CA ARG A 159 -0.04 -2.99 14.13
C ARG A 159 -0.66 -4.20 14.84
N GLU A 160 -1.93 -4.48 14.57
CA GLU A 160 -2.73 -5.50 15.27
C GLU A 160 -2.51 -6.91 14.73
N THR A 161 -2.20 -7.07 13.44
CA THR A 161 -2.07 -8.39 12.82
C THR A 161 -0.96 -8.47 11.77
N GLU A 162 -0.40 -9.68 11.61
CA GLU A 162 0.48 -10.05 10.51
C GLU A 162 -0.23 -10.92 9.46
N ASP A 163 -1.48 -11.28 9.69
CA ASP A 163 -2.28 -12.12 8.79
C ASP A 163 -2.61 -11.33 7.51
N GLY A 164 -2.03 -11.78 6.38
CA GLY A 164 -2.22 -11.16 5.09
C GLY A 164 -3.67 -11.24 4.58
N PHE A 165 -4.42 -12.29 4.94
CA PHE A 165 -5.83 -12.42 4.54
C PHE A 165 -6.68 -11.36 5.24
N LYS A 166 -6.52 -11.21 6.55
CA LYS A 166 -7.21 -10.19 7.34
C LYS A 166 -6.86 -8.77 6.89
N ILE A 167 -5.60 -8.53 6.54
CA ILE A 167 -5.14 -7.26 5.99
C ILE A 167 -5.79 -6.98 4.64
N SER A 168 -5.88 -7.98 3.76
CA SER A 168 -6.51 -7.86 2.44
C SER A 168 -8.01 -7.62 2.53
N GLU A 169 -8.69 -8.29 3.45
CA GLU A 169 -10.12 -8.08 3.74
C GLU A 169 -10.39 -6.63 4.19
N VAL A 170 -9.58 -6.12 5.11
CA VAL A 170 -9.71 -4.73 5.57
C VAL A 170 -9.37 -3.74 4.45
N ASP A 171 -8.36 -4.02 3.60
CA ASP A 171 -8.03 -3.17 2.45
C ASP A 171 -9.19 -3.10 1.46
N LEU A 172 -9.83 -4.23 1.18
CA LEU A 172 -11.02 -4.32 0.34
C LEU A 172 -12.19 -3.50 0.91
N ASN A 173 -12.48 -3.65 2.20
CA ASN A 173 -13.54 -2.91 2.88
C ASN A 173 -13.27 -1.40 2.92
N LEU A 174 -12.02 -0.99 3.11
CA LEU A 174 -11.64 0.43 3.12
C LEU A 174 -11.72 1.07 1.73
N ARG A 175 -11.39 0.33 0.67
CA ARG A 175 -11.54 0.77 -0.72
C ARG A 175 -13.00 0.88 -1.13
N GLY A 176 -13.85 -0.07 -0.70
CA GLY A 176 -15.28 -0.04 -0.96
C GLY A 176 -16.02 1.10 -0.25
N SER A 177 -15.53 1.56 0.90
CA SER A 177 -16.17 2.63 1.68
C SER A 177 -15.61 4.04 1.45
N GLY A 178 -14.44 4.17 0.79
CA GLY A 178 -13.70 5.44 0.73
C GLY A 178 -13.42 6.01 -0.66
N ASP A 179 -13.53 5.23 -1.72
CA ASP A 179 -13.12 5.66 -3.07
C ASP A 179 -14.28 6.22 -3.92
N ALA A 180 -15.03 7.18 -3.34
CA ALA A 180 -15.94 8.01 -4.12
C ALA A 180 -15.23 9.09 -4.95
N ILE A 181 -13.89 9.22 -4.81
CA ILE A 181 -13.11 10.26 -5.50
C ILE A 181 -11.77 9.66 -5.99
N GLY A 182 -11.73 9.20 -7.22
CA GLY A 182 -10.46 9.01 -7.94
C GLY A 182 -10.13 7.63 -8.47
N THR A 183 -10.11 7.52 -9.80
CA THR A 183 -9.49 6.56 -10.71
C THR A 183 -9.99 5.11 -10.70
N ALA A 184 -10.74 4.80 -11.75
CA ALA A 184 -11.26 3.50 -12.15
C ALA A 184 -10.13 2.52 -12.51
N GLN A 185 -9.58 1.78 -11.54
CA GLN A 185 -8.66 0.66 -11.81
C GLN A 185 -8.86 -0.58 -10.92
N SER A 186 -9.87 -0.65 -10.09
CA SER A 186 -10.22 -1.89 -9.40
C SER A 186 -11.44 -2.53 -10.08
N GLY A 187 -11.29 -3.73 -10.63
CA GLY A 187 -12.31 -4.47 -11.36
C GLY A 187 -13.51 -4.96 -10.55
N LEU A 188 -13.80 -4.37 -9.39
CA LEU A 188 -15.00 -4.65 -8.62
C LEU A 188 -16.12 -3.69 -9.02
N PRO A 189 -17.35 -4.19 -9.27
CA PRO A 189 -18.49 -3.35 -9.60
C PRO A 189 -18.77 -2.34 -8.46
N ARG A 190 -18.91 -1.06 -8.81
CA ARG A 190 -19.32 -0.01 -7.85
C ARG A 190 -20.81 -0.04 -7.69
N PHE A 191 -21.29 -0.49 -6.55
CA PHE A 191 -22.71 -0.40 -6.21
C PHE A 191 -22.97 0.89 -5.40
N ARG A 192 -23.97 1.67 -5.83
CA ARG A 192 -24.33 2.92 -5.15
C ARG A 192 -25.07 2.72 -3.82
N LEU A 193 -25.74 1.59 -3.65
CA LEU A 193 -26.62 1.32 -2.52
C LEU A 193 -26.23 0.08 -1.71
N ALA A 194 -25.48 -0.87 -2.28
CA ALA A 194 -25.09 -2.11 -1.62
C ALA A 194 -23.67 -2.01 -1.05
N ASN A 195 -23.46 -2.50 0.16
CA ASN A 195 -22.14 -2.77 0.71
C ASN A 195 -21.66 -4.17 0.31
N ILE A 196 -20.39 -4.51 0.59
CA ILE A 196 -19.78 -5.78 0.19
C ILE A 196 -20.53 -6.98 0.80
N ASP A 197 -20.94 -6.91 2.06
CA ASP A 197 -21.65 -8.00 2.76
C ASP A 197 -23.03 -8.26 2.10
N MET A 198 -23.72 -7.21 1.66
CA MET A 198 -24.99 -7.33 0.92
C MET A 198 -24.79 -7.88 -0.50
N ILE A 199 -23.66 -7.61 -1.14
CA ILE A 199 -23.36 -8.09 -2.50
C ILE A 199 -23.29 -9.61 -2.50
N GLU A 200 -22.54 -10.22 -1.58
CA GLU A 200 -22.38 -11.67 -1.51
C GLU A 200 -23.74 -12.38 -1.29
N MET A 201 -24.57 -11.84 -0.40
CA MET A 201 -25.89 -12.39 -0.10
C MET A 201 -26.91 -12.20 -1.22
N LEU A 202 -26.87 -11.07 -1.96
CA LEU A 202 -27.88 -10.72 -2.95
C LEU A 202 -27.49 -11.09 -4.39
N MET A 203 -26.22 -11.39 -4.67
CA MET A 203 -25.72 -11.59 -6.03
C MET A 203 -26.44 -12.74 -6.76
N GLU A 204 -26.64 -13.87 -6.10
CA GLU A 204 -27.30 -15.02 -6.70
C GLU A 204 -28.77 -14.71 -7.03
N THR A 205 -29.48 -14.09 -6.08
CA THR A 205 -30.87 -13.66 -6.26
C THR A 205 -31.01 -12.62 -7.39
N ALA A 206 -30.11 -11.62 -7.40
CA ALA A 206 -30.09 -10.60 -8.45
C ALA A 206 -29.84 -11.20 -9.82
N HIS A 207 -28.94 -12.18 -9.94
CA HIS A 207 -28.62 -12.86 -11.19
C HIS A 207 -29.82 -13.68 -11.71
N GLN A 208 -30.49 -14.41 -10.83
CA GLN A 208 -31.69 -15.18 -11.19
C GLN A 208 -32.82 -14.28 -11.64
N GLN A 209 -33.07 -13.17 -10.94
CA GLN A 209 -34.09 -12.18 -11.30
C GLN A 209 -33.79 -11.47 -12.62
N ALA A 210 -32.53 -11.12 -12.86
CA ALA A 210 -32.12 -10.50 -14.13
C ALA A 210 -32.36 -11.46 -15.32
N ARG A 211 -31.97 -12.75 -15.19
CA ARG A 211 -32.22 -13.77 -16.23
C ARG A 211 -33.70 -13.98 -16.50
N TYR A 212 -34.49 -14.09 -15.44
CA TYR A 212 -35.94 -14.25 -15.56
C TYR A 212 -36.59 -13.06 -16.26
N PHE A 213 -36.15 -11.85 -15.92
CA PHE A 213 -36.64 -10.62 -16.50
C PHE A 213 -36.31 -10.51 -18.00
N LEU A 214 -35.06 -10.77 -18.38
CA LEU A 214 -34.59 -10.74 -19.77
C LEU A 214 -35.23 -11.86 -20.62
N ALA A 215 -35.56 -13.01 -20.04
CA ALA A 215 -36.25 -14.08 -20.73
C ALA A 215 -37.71 -13.67 -21.12
N LYS A 216 -38.34 -12.80 -20.30
CA LYS A 216 -39.70 -12.30 -20.56
C LYS A 216 -39.76 -11.04 -21.45
N ASP A 217 -38.77 -10.19 -21.32
CA ASP A 217 -38.68 -8.91 -22.02
C ASP A 217 -37.24 -8.65 -22.49
N PRO A 218 -36.78 -9.37 -23.55
CA PRO A 218 -35.39 -9.25 -24.01
C PRO A 218 -35.01 -7.83 -24.46
N ASN A 219 -35.96 -7.07 -25.02
CA ASN A 219 -35.71 -5.74 -25.54
C ASN A 219 -36.03 -4.62 -24.53
N LEU A 220 -36.53 -4.96 -23.35
CA LEU A 220 -36.96 -4.01 -22.32
C LEU A 220 -38.00 -3.01 -22.84
N GLU A 221 -39.05 -3.52 -23.56
CA GLU A 221 -40.09 -2.69 -24.18
C GLU A 221 -41.38 -2.60 -23.37
N THR A 222 -41.61 -3.53 -22.46
CA THR A 222 -42.72 -3.49 -21.51
C THR A 222 -42.65 -2.26 -20.60
N VAL A 223 -43.72 -1.96 -19.89
CA VAL A 223 -43.74 -0.87 -18.89
C VAL A 223 -42.63 -1.11 -17.83
N GLN A 224 -42.48 -2.34 -17.39
CA GLN A 224 -41.45 -2.72 -16.45
C GLN A 224 -40.04 -2.66 -17.10
N GLY A 225 -39.90 -3.10 -18.36
CA GLY A 225 -38.66 -2.99 -19.10
C GLY A 225 -38.17 -1.57 -19.29
N LYS A 226 -39.11 -0.64 -19.61
CA LYS A 226 -38.77 0.79 -19.67
C LYS A 226 -38.35 1.35 -18.33
N ALA A 227 -38.97 0.93 -17.25
CA ALA A 227 -38.53 1.33 -15.89
C ALA A 227 -37.12 0.82 -15.59
N VAL A 228 -36.77 -0.41 -15.97
CA VAL A 228 -35.40 -0.95 -15.86
C VAL A 228 -34.42 -0.17 -16.73
N LYS A 229 -34.76 0.20 -17.96
CA LYS A 229 -33.90 1.07 -18.77
C LYS A 229 -33.60 2.41 -18.09
N ASN A 230 -34.62 3.04 -17.50
CA ASN A 230 -34.46 4.28 -16.77
C ASN A 230 -33.57 4.09 -15.54
N LEU A 231 -33.71 2.97 -14.82
CA LEU A 231 -32.85 2.64 -13.68
C LEU A 231 -31.39 2.45 -14.11
N LEU A 232 -31.15 1.72 -15.21
CA LEU A 232 -29.80 1.53 -15.76
C LEU A 232 -29.15 2.85 -16.17
N TRP A 233 -29.93 3.76 -16.75
CA TRP A 233 -29.48 5.10 -17.09
C TRP A 233 -29.11 5.91 -15.83
N LEU A 234 -29.96 5.90 -14.80
CA LEU A 234 -29.70 6.55 -13.52
C LEU A 234 -28.44 6.03 -12.81
N MET A 235 -28.08 4.77 -13.06
CA MET A 235 -26.91 4.10 -12.50
C MET A 235 -25.68 4.17 -13.41
N ASP A 236 -25.70 4.92 -14.52
CA ASP A 236 -24.62 5.01 -15.52
C ASP A 236 -24.26 3.66 -16.17
N GLN A 237 -25.19 2.72 -16.24
CA GLN A 237 -25.00 1.37 -16.80
C GLN A 237 -25.64 1.19 -18.20
N ASP A 238 -26.18 2.24 -18.77
CA ASP A 238 -26.83 2.22 -20.11
C ASP A 238 -25.87 1.87 -21.24
N LYS A 239 -24.59 2.18 -21.12
CA LYS A 239 -23.55 1.83 -22.11
C LYS A 239 -23.32 0.33 -22.20
N SER A 240 -23.56 -0.43 -21.15
CA SER A 240 -23.41 -1.88 -21.12
C SER A 240 -24.48 -2.59 -21.95
N ILE A 241 -25.65 -1.96 -22.19
CA ILE A 241 -26.74 -2.54 -22.98
C ILE A 241 -26.35 -2.64 -24.47
N ARG A 242 -25.56 -1.69 -24.99
CA ARG A 242 -25.12 -1.67 -26.40
C ARG A 242 -24.16 -2.82 -26.73
N LEU A 243 -23.49 -3.40 -25.74
CA LEU A 243 -22.58 -4.53 -25.93
C LEU A 243 -23.31 -5.89 -26.01
N ILE A 244 -24.54 -5.98 -25.48
CA ILE A 244 -25.35 -7.22 -25.51
C ILE A 244 -26.00 -7.42 -26.89
N THR A 245 -26.15 -6.37 -27.66
CA THR A 245 -26.80 -6.41 -28.99
C THR A 245 -25.82 -6.67 -30.16
N VAL A 246 -24.52 -6.84 -29.89
CA VAL A 246 -23.43 -7.02 -30.89
C VAL A 246 -22.77 -8.41 -30.77
N GLY A 247 -23.28 -9.33 -29.96
CA GLY A 247 -22.79 -10.69 -29.80
C GLY A 247 -23.68 -11.75 -30.41
#